data_3eba9fb7f4ab452c24d25bbfa5913f18
#
_entry.id   3eba9fb7f4ab452c24d25bbfa5913f18
#
_cell.length_a   1.000
_cell.length_b   1.000
_cell.length_c   1.000
_cell.angle_alpha   90.00
_cell.angle_beta   90.00
_cell.angle_gamma   90.00
#
_symmetry.space_group_name_H-M   'P 1'
#
loop_
_entity.id
_entity.type
_entity.pdbx_description
1 polymer ?
#
loop_
_entity_poly.entity_id
_entity_poly.type
_entity_poly.pdbx_seq_one_letter_code
_entity_poly.pdbx_strand_id
1 'polypeptide(L)'
;MMIRFYLVFLTLSCVTLAKAQPSSSLDPDDLDYYLVQAFKAADADNRVPLNHIGVQVQQAENGFLVTAALEDYPAHRAGINRGDVIETAGGRPYHPVYSFNKAEDFNKGYSPITDSYNLVVRRNQNLMNLTVTPVFENLYDSYRTATSNSVQEFSVGNKIVGYVRLWALSRNSNDLIAYRNMIDALDHCDGLIFDLRNSYGFLDLHHLDKIFPNRDRYFDIAGPPSALSNLEKPTTTANTGSYRKPIAVLINGETRGGPELFAYQLDKLGRIIILGDRTPGKLGTYLESATGSSDILIYQPARNVLIDNKSLEGTGVSPDRVVEYPFEQTSRGDPQYNAAMNALMGII
;
A
#
# COMPACT_ATOMS: atom_id res chain seq x y z
N MET A 1 11.14 23.83 -62.53
CA MET A 1 10.63 22.64 -61.89
C MET A 1 11.03 22.73 -60.42
N MET A 2 10.14 23.31 -59.56
CA MET A 2 10.40 23.53 -58.12
C MET A 2 9.80 22.36 -57.31
N ILE A 3 10.63 21.62 -56.65
CA ILE A 3 10.21 20.54 -55.76
C ILE A 3 9.98 21.17 -54.36
N ARG A 4 8.72 21.16 -53.93
CA ARG A 4 8.33 21.57 -52.57
C ARG A 4 8.45 20.38 -51.64
N PHE A 5 9.39 20.42 -50.67
CA PHE A 5 9.45 19.50 -49.54
C PHE A 5 8.39 19.92 -48.49
N TYR A 6 7.44 19.03 -48.23
CA TYR A 6 6.55 19.14 -47.07
C TYR A 6 7.22 18.46 -45.89
N LEU A 7 7.59 19.28 -44.90
CA LEU A 7 8.04 18.79 -43.58
C LEU A 7 6.80 18.43 -42.75
N VAL A 8 6.57 17.14 -42.55
CA VAL A 8 5.52 16.67 -41.64
C VAL A 8 6.10 16.70 -40.22
N PHE A 9 5.65 17.66 -39.42
CA PHE A 9 5.92 17.66 -37.98
C PHE A 9 5.01 16.62 -37.31
N LEU A 10 5.59 15.47 -36.90
CA LEU A 10 4.96 14.56 -35.98
C LEU A 10 5.05 15.18 -34.57
N THR A 11 3.97 15.76 -34.09
CA THR A 11 3.86 16.18 -32.69
C THR A 11 3.64 14.92 -31.85
N LEU A 12 4.71 14.48 -31.19
CA LEU A 12 4.63 13.47 -30.13
C LEU A 12 3.93 14.14 -28.94
N SER A 13 2.63 13.93 -28.79
CA SER A 13 1.90 14.31 -27.58
C SER A 13 2.33 13.37 -26.44
N CYS A 14 3.28 13.85 -25.64
CA CYS A 14 3.58 13.25 -24.34
C CYS A 14 2.34 13.43 -23.45
N VAL A 15 1.54 12.39 -23.30
CA VAL A 15 0.49 12.34 -22.28
C VAL A 15 1.22 12.21 -20.93
N THR A 16 1.48 13.35 -20.30
CA THR A 16 1.85 13.38 -18.91
C THR A 16 0.61 12.96 -18.11
N LEU A 17 0.56 11.69 -17.70
CA LEU A 17 -0.36 11.24 -16.65
C LEU A 17 -0.09 12.13 -15.42
N ALA A 18 -0.99 13.05 -15.15
CA ALA A 18 -0.96 13.83 -13.92
C ALA A 18 -1.00 12.81 -12.78
N LYS A 19 0.06 12.78 -11.94
CA LYS A 19 0.05 12.03 -10.69
C LYS A 19 -1.16 12.54 -9.92
N ALA A 20 -2.17 11.68 -9.74
CA ALA A 20 -3.33 12.03 -8.94
C ALA A 20 -2.83 12.41 -7.55
N GLN A 21 -3.01 13.68 -7.17
CA GLN A 21 -2.80 14.08 -5.78
C GLN A 21 -3.89 13.38 -4.97
N PRO A 22 -3.51 12.65 -3.91
CA PRO A 22 -4.49 11.98 -3.08
C PRO A 22 -5.47 13.02 -2.54
N SER A 23 -6.78 12.72 -2.64
CA SER A 23 -7.85 13.61 -2.22
C SER A 23 -7.66 14.11 -0.78
N SER A 24 -7.95 15.38 -0.55
CA SER A 24 -7.95 15.96 0.79
C SER A 24 -9.15 15.52 1.64
N SER A 25 -10.13 14.87 1.02
CA SER A 25 -11.33 14.32 1.65
C SER A 25 -11.64 12.95 1.05
N LEU A 26 -12.25 12.10 1.85
CA LEU A 26 -12.77 10.77 1.46
C LEU A 26 -14.24 10.74 1.83
N ASP A 27 -15.06 10.17 0.98
CA ASP A 27 -16.48 9.93 1.20
C ASP A 27 -16.82 8.44 0.97
N PRO A 28 -18.04 7.99 1.26
CA PRO A 28 -18.44 6.58 1.11
C PRO A 28 -18.37 6.01 -0.31
N ASP A 29 -18.15 6.85 -1.33
CA ASP A 29 -17.92 6.39 -2.69
C ASP A 29 -16.47 5.90 -2.88
N ASP A 30 -15.56 6.32 -1.99
CA ASP A 30 -14.16 5.94 -2.00
C ASP A 30 -13.92 4.63 -1.23
N LEU A 31 -13.22 3.67 -1.82
CA LEU A 31 -12.80 2.47 -1.09
C LEU A 31 -11.83 2.80 0.07
N ASP A 32 -11.00 3.83 -0.11
CA ASP A 32 -10.09 4.36 0.92
C ASP A 32 -10.83 4.90 2.15
N TYR A 33 -12.08 5.36 2.01
CA TYR A 33 -12.91 5.74 3.16
C TYR A 33 -13.07 4.58 4.14
N TYR A 34 -13.43 3.40 3.64
CA TYR A 34 -13.61 2.19 4.46
C TYR A 34 -12.29 1.68 5.03
N LEU A 35 -11.18 1.82 4.28
CA LEU A 35 -9.85 1.49 4.77
C LEU A 35 -9.47 2.37 5.97
N VAL A 36 -9.56 3.68 5.80
CA VAL A 36 -9.22 4.65 6.85
C VAL A 36 -10.12 4.47 8.07
N GLN A 37 -11.43 4.29 7.87
CA GLN A 37 -12.39 4.06 8.95
C GLN A 37 -12.05 2.77 9.72
N ALA A 38 -11.75 1.67 9.03
CA ALA A 38 -11.43 0.40 9.66
C ALA A 38 -10.15 0.46 10.51
N PHE A 39 -9.15 1.28 10.11
CA PHE A 39 -7.93 1.50 10.89
C PHE A 39 -8.10 2.49 12.04
N LYS A 40 -9.05 3.42 11.95
CA LYS A 40 -9.39 4.36 13.03
C LYS A 40 -10.26 3.73 14.12
N ALA A 41 -11.02 2.70 13.78
CA ALA A 41 -11.92 2.04 14.72
C ALA A 41 -11.15 1.52 15.94
N ALA A 42 -11.62 1.89 17.14
CA ALA A 42 -11.00 1.47 18.39
C ALA A 42 -11.11 -0.05 18.60
N ASP A 43 -12.25 -0.61 18.21
CA ASP A 43 -12.59 -2.02 18.39
C ASP A 43 -12.98 -2.67 17.06
N ALA A 44 -12.85 -3.99 16.99
CA ALA A 44 -13.20 -4.77 15.79
C ALA A 44 -14.69 -4.61 15.42
N ASP A 45 -15.57 -4.52 16.39
CA ASP A 45 -17.03 -4.41 16.20
C ASP A 45 -17.45 -3.08 15.54
N ASN A 46 -16.59 -2.07 15.58
CA ASN A 46 -16.81 -0.77 14.96
C ASN A 46 -16.29 -0.67 13.51
N ARG A 47 -15.70 -1.73 12.99
CA ARG A 47 -15.22 -1.79 11.61
C ARG A 47 -16.36 -2.17 10.67
N VAL A 48 -16.60 -1.33 9.66
CA VAL A 48 -17.69 -1.56 8.70
C VAL A 48 -17.25 -2.61 7.67
N PRO A 49 -17.89 -3.79 7.63
CA PRO A 49 -17.66 -4.75 6.57
C PRO A 49 -18.40 -4.34 5.30
N LEU A 50 -17.81 -4.65 4.13
CA LEU A 50 -18.43 -4.45 2.83
C LEU A 50 -18.09 -5.61 1.89
N ASN A 51 -18.86 -5.74 0.82
CA ASN A 51 -18.51 -6.68 -0.24
C ASN A 51 -17.47 -6.05 -1.15
N HIS A 52 -16.33 -6.74 -1.35
CA HIS A 52 -15.24 -6.26 -2.21
C HIS A 52 -14.47 -7.42 -2.82
N ILE A 53 -13.65 -7.13 -3.80
CA ILE A 53 -12.83 -8.13 -4.51
C ILE A 53 -11.34 -8.06 -4.17
N GLY A 54 -10.94 -7.17 -3.27
CA GLY A 54 -9.55 -7.03 -2.82
C GLY A 54 -8.66 -6.31 -3.83
N VAL A 55 -9.11 -5.17 -4.37
CA VAL A 55 -8.32 -4.31 -5.25
C VAL A 55 -8.15 -2.93 -4.64
N GLN A 56 -7.02 -2.29 -4.94
CA GLN A 56 -6.86 -0.85 -4.87
C GLN A 56 -6.95 -0.30 -6.29
N VAL A 57 -7.71 0.77 -6.47
CA VAL A 57 -7.98 1.33 -7.79
C VAL A 57 -7.91 2.85 -7.79
N GLN A 58 -7.72 3.43 -8.96
CA GLN A 58 -7.89 4.85 -9.21
C GLN A 58 -8.79 5.06 -10.42
N GLN A 59 -9.52 6.17 -10.44
CA GLN A 59 -10.40 6.52 -11.57
C GLN A 59 -9.60 6.61 -12.87
N ALA A 60 -10.10 6.02 -13.94
CA ALA A 60 -9.57 6.09 -15.29
C ALA A 60 -10.68 6.52 -16.27
N GLU A 61 -10.32 6.82 -17.51
CA GLU A 61 -11.27 7.31 -18.52
C GLU A 61 -12.45 6.34 -18.75
N ASN A 62 -12.18 5.03 -18.80
CA ASN A 62 -13.16 4.01 -19.13
C ASN A 62 -13.35 2.98 -17.99
N GLY A 63 -13.30 3.42 -16.74
CA GLY A 63 -13.45 2.54 -15.59
C GLY A 63 -12.45 2.82 -14.46
N PHE A 64 -11.92 1.78 -13.83
CA PHE A 64 -11.00 1.92 -12.70
C PHE A 64 -9.71 1.14 -12.96
N LEU A 65 -8.60 1.86 -12.99
CA LEU A 65 -7.25 1.30 -13.11
C LEU A 65 -6.85 0.61 -11.80
N VAL A 66 -6.49 -0.64 -11.87
CA VAL A 66 -6.00 -1.42 -10.72
C VAL A 66 -4.57 -1.00 -10.42
N THR A 67 -4.36 -0.42 -9.24
CA THR A 67 -3.03 -0.05 -8.74
C THR A 67 -2.38 -1.19 -7.96
N ALA A 68 -3.19 -2.04 -7.32
CA ALA A 68 -2.75 -3.25 -6.64
C ALA A 68 -3.92 -4.23 -6.42
N ALA A 69 -3.60 -5.52 -6.24
CA ALA A 69 -4.54 -6.56 -5.84
C ALA A 69 -4.01 -7.28 -4.60
N LEU A 70 -4.89 -7.45 -3.59
CA LEU A 70 -4.57 -8.12 -2.32
C LEU A 70 -4.34 -9.62 -2.59
N GLU A 71 -3.25 -10.16 -2.06
CA GLU A 71 -2.86 -11.56 -2.23
C GLU A 71 -3.97 -12.50 -1.73
N ASP A 72 -4.31 -13.45 -2.59
CA ASP A 72 -5.31 -14.49 -2.37
C ASP A 72 -6.76 -13.99 -2.20
N TYR A 73 -7.04 -12.72 -2.58
CA TYR A 73 -8.40 -12.19 -2.67
C TYR A 73 -9.03 -12.46 -4.06
N PRO A 74 -10.36 -12.29 -4.20
CA PRO A 74 -11.06 -12.70 -5.43
C PRO A 74 -10.47 -12.12 -6.72
N ALA A 75 -10.04 -10.87 -6.73
CA ALA A 75 -9.43 -10.25 -7.90
C ALA A 75 -8.07 -10.91 -8.24
N HIS A 76 -7.23 -11.11 -7.24
CA HIS A 76 -5.93 -11.76 -7.41
C HIS A 76 -6.08 -13.20 -7.91
N ARG A 77 -7.02 -13.98 -7.32
CA ARG A 77 -7.32 -15.36 -7.75
C ARG A 77 -7.87 -15.42 -9.18
N ALA A 78 -8.62 -14.40 -9.59
CA ALA A 78 -9.12 -14.29 -10.97
C ALA A 78 -8.06 -13.82 -11.97
N GLY A 79 -6.85 -13.50 -11.52
CA GLY A 79 -5.74 -13.03 -12.34
C GLY A 79 -5.82 -11.57 -12.73
N ILE A 80 -6.53 -10.74 -11.96
CA ILE A 80 -6.51 -9.28 -12.08
C ILE A 80 -5.18 -8.79 -11.52
N ASN A 81 -4.48 -7.96 -12.30
CA ASN A 81 -3.15 -7.47 -12.00
C ASN A 81 -3.10 -5.94 -11.99
N ARG A 82 -2.05 -5.40 -11.38
CA ARG A 82 -1.72 -3.98 -11.52
C ARG A 82 -1.64 -3.59 -13.00
N GLY A 83 -2.26 -2.46 -13.37
CA GLY A 83 -2.32 -1.97 -14.74
C GLY A 83 -3.56 -2.42 -15.53
N ASP A 84 -4.36 -3.34 -15.01
CA ASP A 84 -5.66 -3.66 -15.59
C ASP A 84 -6.65 -2.52 -15.34
N VAL A 85 -7.59 -2.33 -16.26
CA VAL A 85 -8.72 -1.41 -16.07
C VAL A 85 -10.00 -2.24 -15.99
N ILE A 86 -10.70 -2.16 -14.86
CA ILE A 86 -12.01 -2.81 -14.70
C ILE A 86 -13.05 -1.85 -15.25
N GLU A 87 -13.70 -2.23 -16.36
CA GLU A 87 -14.68 -1.40 -17.05
C GLU A 87 -16.10 -1.66 -16.56
N THR A 88 -16.49 -2.93 -16.41
CA THR A 88 -17.84 -3.29 -15.97
C THR A 88 -17.84 -4.44 -14.97
N ALA A 89 -18.89 -4.49 -14.16
CA ALA A 89 -19.24 -5.60 -13.29
C ALA A 89 -20.73 -5.95 -13.49
N GLY A 90 -21.02 -7.22 -13.80
CA GLY A 90 -22.41 -7.66 -14.06
C GLY A 90 -23.10 -6.89 -15.17
N GLY A 91 -22.37 -6.42 -16.19
CA GLY A 91 -22.89 -5.66 -17.33
C GLY A 91 -23.18 -4.18 -17.03
N ARG A 92 -22.81 -3.65 -15.88
CA ARG A 92 -22.92 -2.24 -15.50
C ARG A 92 -21.51 -1.62 -15.34
N PRO A 93 -21.32 -0.30 -15.50
CA PRO A 93 -20.06 0.35 -15.19
C PRO A 93 -19.55 -0.06 -13.82
N TYR A 94 -18.27 -0.42 -13.74
CA TYR A 94 -17.66 -0.82 -12.47
C TYR A 94 -17.53 0.38 -11.53
N HIS A 95 -17.84 0.13 -10.27
CA HIS A 95 -17.58 1.04 -9.15
C HIS A 95 -17.00 0.25 -7.98
N PRO A 96 -15.88 0.68 -7.35
CA PRO A 96 -15.18 -0.12 -6.35
C PRO A 96 -16.01 -0.48 -5.11
N VAL A 97 -16.99 0.36 -4.76
CA VAL A 97 -17.91 0.13 -3.65
C VAL A 97 -19.27 -0.40 -4.19
N TYR A 98 -19.92 0.36 -5.07
CA TYR A 98 -21.33 0.10 -5.41
C TYR A 98 -21.57 -0.95 -6.47
N SER A 99 -20.53 -1.52 -7.07
CA SER A 99 -20.74 -2.74 -7.88
C SER A 99 -21.22 -3.93 -7.05
N PHE A 100 -20.91 -3.94 -5.76
CA PHE A 100 -21.18 -5.07 -4.85
C PHE A 100 -21.98 -4.68 -3.61
N ASN A 101 -22.23 -3.39 -3.39
CA ASN A 101 -22.98 -2.87 -2.26
C ASN A 101 -24.03 -1.86 -2.74
N LYS A 102 -25.13 -1.73 -2.00
CA LYS A 102 -26.16 -0.76 -2.34
C LYS A 102 -25.94 0.53 -1.57
N ALA A 103 -25.95 1.67 -2.26
CA ALA A 103 -25.71 2.98 -1.63
C ALA A 103 -26.73 3.29 -0.52
N GLU A 104 -27.98 2.87 -0.65
CA GLU A 104 -29.03 3.05 0.35
C GLU A 104 -28.82 2.25 1.65
N ASP A 105 -27.90 1.29 1.65
CA ASP A 105 -27.58 0.47 2.83
C ASP A 105 -26.38 1.00 3.63
N PHE A 106 -25.72 2.06 3.17
CA PHE A 106 -24.54 2.62 3.85
C PHE A 106 -24.76 2.85 5.36
N ASN A 107 -25.83 3.56 5.74
CA ASN A 107 -26.16 3.87 7.14
C ASN A 107 -26.79 2.70 7.91
N LYS A 108 -27.18 1.62 7.24
CA LYS A 108 -27.81 0.43 7.85
C LYS A 108 -26.84 -0.72 8.03
N GLY A 109 -25.65 -0.62 7.42
CA GLY A 109 -24.70 -1.71 7.22
C GLY A 109 -25.02 -2.54 5.98
N TYR A 110 -23.97 -2.90 5.25
CA TYR A 110 -24.07 -3.76 4.07
C TYR A 110 -24.36 -5.20 4.49
N SER A 111 -24.92 -5.96 3.57
CA SER A 111 -25.19 -7.38 3.75
C SER A 111 -24.30 -8.22 2.83
N PRO A 112 -23.87 -9.42 3.27
CA PRO A 112 -23.07 -10.32 2.44
C PRO A 112 -23.81 -10.74 1.19
N ILE A 113 -23.10 -10.82 0.08
CA ILE A 113 -23.59 -11.39 -1.18
C ILE A 113 -22.79 -12.65 -1.52
N THR A 114 -23.44 -13.61 -2.18
CA THR A 114 -22.83 -14.87 -2.61
C THR A 114 -22.77 -15.03 -4.12
N ASP A 115 -23.34 -14.07 -4.85
CA ASP A 115 -23.39 -14.10 -6.30
C ASP A 115 -22.01 -13.85 -6.93
N SER A 116 -21.75 -14.54 -8.03
CA SER A 116 -20.58 -14.28 -8.85
C SER A 116 -20.88 -13.20 -9.88
N TYR A 117 -19.91 -12.35 -10.13
CA TYR A 117 -19.99 -11.25 -11.08
C TYR A 117 -19.01 -11.47 -12.24
N ASN A 118 -19.51 -11.27 -13.46
CA ASN A 118 -18.64 -11.21 -14.62
C ASN A 118 -18.08 -9.79 -14.76
N LEU A 119 -16.76 -9.67 -14.72
CA LEU A 119 -16.04 -8.41 -14.93
C LEU A 119 -15.52 -8.33 -16.35
N VAL A 120 -15.69 -7.19 -17.01
CA VAL A 120 -14.95 -6.85 -18.23
C VAL A 120 -13.72 -6.07 -17.82
N VAL A 121 -12.55 -6.63 -18.10
CA VAL A 121 -11.25 -6.09 -17.71
C VAL A 121 -10.42 -5.84 -18.95
N ARG A 122 -9.87 -4.63 -19.08
CA ARG A 122 -8.91 -4.26 -20.12
C ARG A 122 -7.49 -4.42 -19.62
N ARG A 123 -6.73 -5.28 -20.28
CA ARG A 123 -5.28 -5.43 -20.08
C ARG A 123 -4.55 -5.01 -21.34
N ASN A 124 -3.82 -3.90 -21.28
CA ASN A 124 -3.30 -3.20 -22.44
C ASN A 124 -4.44 -2.90 -23.44
N GLN A 125 -4.43 -3.54 -24.61
CA GLN A 125 -5.47 -3.37 -25.66
C GLN A 125 -6.50 -4.51 -25.68
N ASN A 126 -6.34 -5.54 -24.84
CA ASN A 126 -7.20 -6.72 -24.85
C ASN A 126 -8.30 -6.65 -23.79
N LEU A 127 -9.51 -7.00 -24.17
CA LEU A 127 -10.62 -7.20 -23.26
C LEU A 127 -10.67 -8.65 -22.79
N MET A 128 -10.85 -8.85 -21.51
CA MET A 128 -11.00 -10.15 -20.87
C MET A 128 -12.30 -10.17 -20.05
N ASN A 129 -12.93 -11.34 -20.01
CA ASN A 129 -14.04 -11.60 -19.11
C ASN A 129 -13.54 -12.47 -17.95
N LEU A 130 -13.64 -11.95 -16.74
CA LEU A 130 -13.20 -12.63 -15.54
C LEU A 130 -14.36 -12.76 -14.57
N THR A 131 -14.49 -13.90 -13.89
CA THR A 131 -15.55 -14.13 -12.92
C THR A 131 -14.97 -14.00 -11.51
N VAL A 132 -15.62 -13.21 -10.66
CA VAL A 132 -15.28 -13.03 -9.26
C VAL A 132 -16.49 -13.20 -8.36
N THR A 133 -16.28 -13.73 -7.17
CA THR A 133 -17.27 -13.73 -6.09
C THR A 133 -16.71 -12.84 -4.98
N PRO A 134 -17.33 -11.68 -4.70
CA PRO A 134 -16.85 -10.78 -3.65
C PRO A 134 -16.81 -11.46 -2.28
N VAL A 135 -15.91 -11.01 -1.41
CA VAL A 135 -15.89 -11.36 0.02
C VAL A 135 -16.60 -10.27 0.81
N PHE A 136 -17.24 -10.64 1.91
CA PHE A 136 -17.85 -9.70 2.86
C PHE A 136 -16.96 -9.57 4.08
N GLU A 137 -16.15 -8.50 4.13
CA GLU A 137 -15.15 -8.31 5.17
C GLU A 137 -14.82 -6.81 5.32
N ASN A 138 -14.32 -6.38 6.48
CA ASN A 138 -13.76 -5.04 6.63
C ASN A 138 -12.32 -4.99 6.08
N LEU A 139 -11.89 -3.83 5.60
CA LEU A 139 -10.60 -3.72 4.94
C LEU A 139 -9.38 -3.85 5.87
N TYR A 140 -9.54 -3.67 7.18
CA TYR A 140 -8.47 -3.95 8.14
C TYR A 140 -8.12 -5.43 8.16
N ASP A 141 -9.12 -6.31 8.28
CA ASP A 141 -8.90 -7.75 8.30
C ASP A 141 -8.40 -8.26 6.94
N SER A 142 -8.91 -7.68 5.85
CA SER A 142 -8.47 -8.00 4.50
C SER A 142 -6.98 -7.69 4.28
N TYR A 143 -6.52 -6.53 4.71
CA TYR A 143 -5.11 -6.15 4.56
C TYR A 143 -4.19 -6.98 5.44
N ARG A 144 -4.64 -7.34 6.64
CA ARG A 144 -3.92 -8.25 7.53
C ARG A 144 -3.79 -9.65 6.93
N THR A 145 -4.90 -10.17 6.40
CA THR A 145 -4.94 -11.50 5.75
C THR A 145 -4.05 -11.52 4.51
N ALA A 146 -4.13 -10.49 3.65
CA ALA A 146 -3.28 -10.39 2.47
C ALA A 146 -1.79 -10.30 2.83
N THR A 147 -1.43 -9.60 3.93
CA THR A 147 -0.05 -9.58 4.44
C THR A 147 0.41 -11.01 4.78
N SER A 148 -0.40 -11.79 5.48
CA SER A 148 -0.06 -13.17 5.84
C SER A 148 0.06 -14.07 4.61
N ASN A 149 -0.82 -13.89 3.62
CA ASN A 149 -0.82 -14.67 2.38
C ASN A 149 0.35 -14.32 1.45
N SER A 150 0.97 -13.15 1.63
CA SER A 150 2.08 -12.69 0.78
C SER A 150 3.42 -13.30 1.11
N VAL A 151 3.56 -13.96 2.26
CA VAL A 151 4.84 -14.50 2.73
C VAL A 151 5.34 -15.61 1.80
N GLN A 152 6.53 -15.42 1.25
CA GLN A 152 7.15 -16.34 0.31
C GLN A 152 8.66 -16.46 0.56
N GLU A 153 9.23 -17.58 0.14
CA GLU A 153 10.66 -17.81 0.15
C GLU A 153 11.13 -18.21 -1.25
N PHE A 154 12.22 -17.62 -1.68
CA PHE A 154 12.81 -17.86 -3.00
C PHE A 154 14.23 -18.40 -2.86
N SER A 155 14.49 -19.55 -3.43
CA SER A 155 15.84 -20.09 -3.55
C SER A 155 16.52 -19.55 -4.81
N VAL A 156 17.64 -18.87 -4.62
CA VAL A 156 18.47 -18.32 -5.72
C VAL A 156 19.90 -18.80 -5.54
N GLY A 157 20.30 -19.81 -6.31
CA GLY A 157 21.56 -20.51 -6.11
C GLY A 157 21.61 -21.22 -4.75
N ASN A 158 22.58 -20.85 -3.90
CA ASN A 158 22.72 -21.38 -2.54
C ASN A 158 22.17 -20.43 -1.46
N LYS A 159 21.37 -19.44 -1.86
CA LYS A 159 20.79 -18.40 -0.98
C LYS A 159 19.28 -18.53 -0.91
N ILE A 160 18.72 -18.13 0.21
CA ILE A 160 17.27 -18.04 0.43
C ILE A 160 16.91 -16.58 0.70
N VAL A 161 15.99 -16.03 -0.09
CA VAL A 161 15.45 -14.69 0.09
C VAL A 161 13.99 -14.79 0.52
N GLY A 162 13.67 -14.25 1.69
CA GLY A 162 12.30 -14.11 2.15
C GLY A 162 11.65 -12.87 1.55
N TYR A 163 10.36 -12.97 1.24
CA TYR A 163 9.53 -11.86 0.78
C TYR A 163 8.29 -11.74 1.64
N VAL A 164 7.94 -10.53 1.98
CA VAL A 164 6.66 -10.20 2.59
C VAL A 164 6.15 -8.85 2.10
N ARG A 165 4.89 -8.82 1.69
CA ARG A 165 4.18 -7.57 1.40
C ARG A 165 3.41 -7.13 2.63
N LEU A 166 3.91 -6.09 3.27
CA LEU A 166 3.26 -5.49 4.44
C LEU A 166 2.17 -4.52 3.96
N TRP A 167 0.99 -5.04 3.64
CA TRP A 167 -0.16 -4.24 3.23
C TRP A 167 -0.59 -3.24 4.28
N ALA A 168 -0.38 -3.62 5.55
CA ALA A 168 -0.71 -2.74 6.66
C ALA A 168 0.25 -2.91 7.84
N LEU A 169 0.42 -1.81 8.58
CA LEU A 169 0.99 -1.83 9.92
C LEU A 169 -0.11 -1.50 10.93
N SER A 170 -0.23 -2.30 11.97
CA SER A 170 -1.25 -2.17 13.01
C SER A 170 -0.62 -2.12 14.40
N ARG A 171 -1.21 -1.30 15.28
CA ARG A 171 -0.84 -1.20 16.70
C ARG A 171 -1.56 -2.23 17.58
N ASN A 172 -2.44 -3.05 17.01
CA ASN A 172 -3.12 -4.09 17.74
C ASN A 172 -2.10 -5.14 18.24
N SER A 173 -2.22 -5.55 19.50
CA SER A 173 -1.28 -6.47 20.13
C SER A 173 -1.19 -7.82 19.42
N ASN A 174 -2.31 -8.35 18.92
CA ASN A 174 -2.31 -9.62 18.19
C ASN A 174 -1.57 -9.50 16.84
N ASP A 175 -1.72 -8.35 16.17
CA ASP A 175 -1.03 -8.11 14.89
C ASP A 175 0.47 -7.88 15.10
N LEU A 176 0.87 -7.23 16.20
CA LEU A 176 2.28 -7.10 16.58
C LEU A 176 2.92 -8.48 16.89
N ILE A 177 2.16 -9.38 17.52
CA ILE A 177 2.58 -10.78 17.74
C ILE A 177 2.69 -11.51 16.39
N ALA A 178 1.70 -11.39 15.53
CA ALA A 178 1.70 -12.01 14.21
C ALA A 178 2.89 -11.51 13.35
N TYR A 179 3.13 -10.19 13.33
CA TYR A 179 4.28 -9.58 12.67
C TYR A 179 5.61 -10.15 13.20
N ARG A 180 5.76 -10.23 14.52
CA ARG A 180 6.95 -10.81 15.15
C ARG A 180 7.18 -12.25 14.69
N ASN A 181 6.15 -13.09 14.79
CA ASN A 181 6.22 -14.50 14.41
C ASN A 181 6.57 -14.66 12.91
N MET A 182 6.05 -13.79 12.07
CA MET A 182 6.35 -13.78 10.63
C MET A 182 7.84 -13.49 10.37
N ILE A 183 8.40 -12.47 11.03
CA ILE A 183 9.84 -12.17 10.89
C ILE A 183 10.70 -13.28 11.48
N ASP A 184 10.30 -13.87 12.61
CA ASP A 184 11.01 -15.00 13.22
C ASP A 184 11.01 -16.24 12.31
N ALA A 185 9.91 -16.51 11.61
CA ALA A 185 9.83 -17.59 10.64
C ALA A 185 10.79 -17.39 9.44
N LEU A 186 11.07 -16.15 9.07
CA LEU A 186 11.98 -15.79 7.99
C LEU A 186 13.44 -15.57 8.44
N ASP A 187 13.78 -15.78 9.73
CA ASP A 187 15.11 -15.51 10.26
C ASP A 187 16.21 -16.38 9.62
N HIS A 188 15.87 -17.55 9.11
CA HIS A 188 16.80 -18.41 8.38
C HIS A 188 17.18 -17.86 6.99
N CYS A 189 16.35 -17.00 6.35
CA CYS A 189 16.63 -16.42 5.05
C CYS A 189 17.91 -15.57 5.07
N ASP A 190 18.69 -15.60 4.01
CA ASP A 190 19.94 -14.82 3.85
C ASP A 190 19.69 -13.32 3.67
N GLY A 191 18.53 -12.94 3.13
CA GLY A 191 18.04 -11.57 2.98
C GLY A 191 16.51 -11.52 2.94
N LEU A 192 15.92 -10.33 3.16
CA LEU A 192 14.48 -10.12 3.09
C LEU A 192 14.12 -9.01 2.09
N ILE A 193 12.97 -9.15 1.45
CA ILE A 193 12.30 -8.07 0.73
C ILE A 193 11.05 -7.69 1.52
N PHE A 194 11.00 -6.43 2.00
CA PHE A 194 9.78 -5.82 2.53
C PHE A 194 9.13 -4.99 1.44
N ASP A 195 7.97 -5.41 0.98
CA ASP A 195 7.18 -4.64 0.02
C ASP A 195 6.17 -3.78 0.77
N LEU A 196 6.41 -2.48 0.83
CA LEU A 196 5.54 -1.48 1.45
C LEU A 196 4.72 -0.72 0.41
N ARG A 197 4.75 -1.10 -0.84
CA ARG A 197 3.98 -0.44 -1.90
C ARG A 197 2.49 -0.57 -1.63
N ASN A 198 1.76 0.53 -1.78
CA ASN A 198 0.31 0.59 -1.55
C ASN A 198 -0.12 0.26 -0.11
N SER A 199 0.78 0.35 0.85
CA SER A 199 0.50 0.04 2.25
C SER A 199 -0.02 1.24 3.03
N TYR A 200 -0.80 0.94 4.09
CA TYR A 200 -1.41 1.91 4.98
C TYR A 200 -1.33 1.47 6.45
N GLY A 201 -1.60 2.39 7.36
CA GLY A 201 -1.77 2.08 8.78
C GLY A 201 -0.86 2.85 9.71
N PHE A 202 -0.63 2.29 10.91
CA PHE A 202 0.03 2.98 12.01
C PHE A 202 1.25 2.20 12.50
N LEU A 203 2.40 2.85 12.50
CA LEU A 203 3.61 2.28 13.07
C LEU A 203 3.48 2.14 14.59
N ASP A 204 4.00 1.05 15.14
CA ASP A 204 4.33 0.85 16.54
C ASP A 204 5.83 0.58 16.67
N LEU A 205 6.45 0.95 17.80
CA LEU A 205 7.88 0.73 18.00
C LEU A 205 8.28 -0.76 17.98
N HIS A 206 7.34 -1.64 18.32
CA HIS A 206 7.56 -3.10 18.26
C HIS A 206 7.82 -3.62 16.84
N HIS A 207 7.37 -2.92 15.78
CA HIS A 207 7.75 -3.28 14.42
C HIS A 207 9.26 -3.08 14.20
N LEU A 208 9.82 -2.01 14.77
CA LEU A 208 11.24 -1.70 14.68
C LEU A 208 12.10 -2.63 15.54
N ASP A 209 11.59 -3.08 16.68
CA ASP A 209 12.32 -3.94 17.63
C ASP A 209 12.82 -5.25 16.98
N LYS A 210 12.12 -5.75 15.94
CA LYS A 210 12.54 -6.96 15.22
C LYS A 210 13.66 -6.71 14.20
N ILE A 211 13.95 -5.46 13.89
CA ILE A 211 14.93 -5.08 12.85
C ILE A 211 16.13 -4.38 13.50
N PHE A 212 15.93 -3.55 14.51
CA PHE A 212 16.98 -2.78 15.16
C PHE A 212 17.56 -3.52 16.38
N PRO A 213 18.88 -3.37 16.62
CA PRO A 213 19.54 -3.96 17.80
C PRO A 213 19.09 -3.38 19.13
N ASN A 214 18.72 -2.11 19.12
CA ASN A 214 18.24 -1.35 20.27
C ASN A 214 17.43 -0.15 19.77
N ARG A 215 16.83 0.58 20.70
CA ARG A 215 15.99 1.75 20.42
C ARG A 215 16.74 3.08 20.38
N ASP A 216 18.04 3.11 20.59
CA ASP A 216 18.85 4.34 20.67
C ASP A 216 18.81 5.14 19.36
N ARG A 217 18.62 4.46 18.25
CA ARG A 217 18.59 5.05 16.91
C ARG A 217 17.19 5.30 16.37
N TYR A 218 16.15 5.12 17.19
CA TYR A 218 14.81 5.44 16.74
C TYR A 218 14.67 6.95 16.57
N PHE A 219 13.74 7.35 15.68
CA PHE A 219 13.51 8.75 15.38
C PHE A 219 13.03 9.53 16.60
N ASP A 220 13.35 10.82 16.64
CA ASP A 220 12.81 11.78 17.60
C ASP A 220 11.60 12.48 16.98
N ILE A 221 10.51 12.60 17.75
CA ILE A 221 9.32 13.32 17.35
C ILE A 221 9.26 14.62 18.15
N ALA A 222 9.13 15.75 17.45
CA ALA A 222 8.90 17.06 18.05
C ALA A 222 7.68 17.72 17.42
N GLY A 223 6.92 18.45 18.23
CA GLY A 223 5.72 19.18 17.78
C GLY A 223 4.52 18.98 18.70
N PRO A 224 3.34 19.49 18.30
CA PRO A 224 2.11 19.32 19.07
C PRO A 224 1.69 17.84 19.14
N PRO A 225 0.88 17.45 20.13
CA PRO A 225 0.32 16.11 20.20
C PRO A 225 -0.35 15.75 18.86
N SER A 226 -0.01 14.59 18.34
CA SER A 226 -0.49 14.09 17.04
C SER A 226 -0.74 12.59 17.11
N ALA A 227 -1.23 12.00 16.04
CA ALA A 227 -1.32 10.54 15.91
C ALA A 227 0.05 9.84 16.05
N LEU A 228 1.15 10.59 15.95
CA LEU A 228 2.53 10.11 16.10
C LEU A 228 3.03 10.17 17.55
N SER A 229 2.34 10.87 18.46
CA SER A 229 2.78 11.05 19.86
C SER A 229 2.89 9.73 20.65
N ASN A 230 2.19 8.69 20.22
CA ASN A 230 2.29 7.35 20.82
C ASN A 230 3.59 6.61 20.48
N LEU A 231 4.47 7.24 19.68
CA LEU A 231 5.78 6.70 19.29
C LEU A 231 6.92 7.24 20.16
N GLU A 232 6.61 7.82 21.34
CA GLU A 232 7.63 8.29 22.28
C GLU A 232 8.57 7.15 22.67
N LYS A 233 9.88 7.46 22.67
CA LYS A 233 10.93 6.49 23.01
C LYS A 233 10.76 5.99 24.45
N PRO A 234 10.46 4.72 24.69
CA PRO A 234 10.67 4.17 26.03
C PRO A 234 12.18 4.04 26.26
N THR A 235 12.58 4.25 27.50
CA THR A 235 13.96 4.09 27.97
C THR A 235 14.54 2.75 27.53
N THR A 236 15.73 2.83 27.01
CA THR A 236 16.63 1.81 26.47
C THR A 236 16.44 0.37 26.96
N THR A 237 16.04 -0.50 26.04
CA THR A 237 16.21 -1.94 26.16
C THR A 237 16.85 -2.48 24.90
N ALA A 238 17.86 -3.35 25.06
CA ALA A 238 18.40 -4.08 23.93
C ALA A 238 17.34 -4.99 23.33
N ASN A 239 17.16 -4.94 22.01
CA ASN A 239 16.23 -5.81 21.30
C ASN A 239 16.88 -7.18 21.12
N THR A 240 16.31 -8.20 21.74
CA THR A 240 16.76 -9.59 21.57
C THR A 240 16.09 -10.23 20.38
N GLY A 241 16.85 -10.99 19.59
CA GLY A 241 16.31 -11.74 18.44
C GLY A 241 15.89 -10.89 17.25
N SER A 242 16.57 -9.75 17.01
CA SER A 242 16.31 -8.93 15.82
C SER A 242 17.00 -9.51 14.58
N TYR A 243 16.30 -9.44 13.44
CA TYR A 243 16.84 -9.81 12.13
C TYR A 243 18.01 -8.89 11.76
N ARG A 244 19.18 -9.46 11.44
CA ARG A 244 20.43 -8.71 11.24
C ARG A 244 20.98 -8.75 9.82
N LYS A 245 20.39 -9.54 8.94
CA LYS A 245 20.84 -9.73 7.56
C LYS A 245 20.32 -8.59 6.66
N PRO A 246 20.80 -8.46 5.41
CA PRO A 246 20.36 -7.42 4.49
C PRO A 246 18.84 -7.44 4.21
N ILE A 247 18.26 -6.25 4.02
CA ILE A 247 16.86 -6.07 3.65
C ILE A 247 16.76 -5.09 2.48
N ALA A 248 15.99 -5.46 1.46
CA ALA A 248 15.52 -4.52 0.44
C ALA A 248 14.09 -4.09 0.77
N VAL A 249 13.81 -2.79 0.68
CA VAL A 249 12.49 -2.21 0.97
C VAL A 249 11.94 -1.60 -0.31
N LEU A 250 10.74 -2.00 -0.70
CA LEU A 250 10.02 -1.42 -1.84
C LEU A 250 9.00 -0.40 -1.35
N ILE A 251 9.04 0.80 -1.91
CA ILE A 251 8.10 1.89 -1.61
C ILE A 251 7.55 2.50 -2.90
N ASN A 252 6.37 3.15 -2.81
CA ASN A 252 5.80 3.90 -3.93
C ASN A 252 4.97 5.10 -3.44
N GLY A 253 4.37 5.84 -4.39
CA GLY A 253 3.53 7.00 -4.10
C GLY A 253 2.22 6.69 -3.34
N GLU A 254 1.90 5.42 -3.10
CA GLU A 254 0.77 4.97 -2.30
C GLU A 254 1.18 4.36 -0.95
N THR A 255 2.47 4.36 -0.62
CA THR A 255 2.96 3.99 0.72
C THR A 255 2.65 5.15 1.67
N ARG A 256 1.75 4.96 2.66
CA ARG A 256 1.19 6.06 3.45
C ARG A 256 1.20 5.80 4.97
N GLY A 257 1.43 6.87 5.74
CA GLY A 257 1.31 6.84 7.20
C GLY A 257 2.40 6.05 7.91
N GLY A 258 2.02 5.05 8.70
CA GLY A 258 2.96 4.20 9.45
C GLY A 258 4.04 3.54 8.59
N PRO A 259 3.70 2.96 7.43
CA PRO A 259 4.68 2.43 6.48
C PRO A 259 5.72 3.43 5.98
N GLU A 260 5.37 4.72 5.80
CA GLU A 260 6.37 5.76 5.47
C GLU A 260 7.38 5.97 6.61
N LEU A 261 6.88 6.04 7.86
CA LEU A 261 7.75 6.15 9.04
C LEU A 261 8.62 4.91 9.23
N PHE A 262 8.08 3.74 8.91
CA PHE A 262 8.83 2.49 8.95
C PHE A 262 9.97 2.52 7.92
N ALA A 263 9.69 2.87 6.67
CA ALA A 263 10.71 3.03 5.63
C ALA A 263 11.75 4.09 6.02
N TYR A 264 11.32 5.27 6.51
CA TYR A 264 12.21 6.33 7.00
C TYR A 264 13.17 5.84 8.08
N GLN A 265 12.66 5.07 9.03
CA GLN A 265 13.48 4.55 10.13
C GLN A 265 14.45 3.48 9.65
N LEU A 266 14.00 2.59 8.75
CA LEU A 266 14.83 1.52 8.19
C LEU A 266 16.05 2.06 7.41
N ASP A 267 15.90 3.19 6.73
CA ASP A 267 16.95 3.88 5.97
C ASP A 267 18.19 4.21 6.82
N LYS A 268 18.05 4.33 8.15
CA LYS A 268 19.16 4.56 9.06
C LYS A 268 20.11 3.37 9.24
N LEU A 269 19.76 2.20 8.70
CA LEU A 269 20.57 0.98 8.80
C LEU A 269 21.34 0.71 7.51
N GLY A 270 22.66 0.79 7.53
CA GLY A 270 23.54 0.60 6.36
C GLY A 270 23.47 -0.76 5.67
N ARG A 271 22.63 -1.70 6.15
CA ARG A 271 22.34 -3.00 5.55
C ARG A 271 21.00 -3.04 4.84
N ILE A 272 20.31 -1.92 4.78
CA ILE A 272 19.01 -1.76 4.12
C ILE A 272 19.19 -0.93 2.85
N ILE A 273 18.48 -1.30 1.80
CA ILE A 273 18.38 -0.54 0.57
C ILE A 273 16.91 -0.30 0.25
N ILE A 274 16.55 0.95 -0.01
CA ILE A 274 15.18 1.34 -0.35
C ILE A 274 15.09 1.56 -1.86
N LEU A 275 14.13 0.93 -2.53
CA LEU A 275 13.93 1.00 -3.98
C LEU A 275 12.48 1.35 -4.31
N GLY A 276 12.27 1.90 -5.49
CA GLY A 276 10.94 2.22 -6.02
C GLY A 276 10.74 3.70 -6.28
N ASP A 277 9.60 4.24 -5.86
CA ASP A 277 9.24 5.65 -6.02
C ASP A 277 9.14 6.34 -4.67
N ARG A 278 9.32 7.68 -4.65
CA ARG A 278 9.15 8.48 -3.45
C ARG A 278 7.74 8.34 -2.88
N THR A 279 7.61 8.22 -1.56
CA THR A 279 6.33 8.23 -0.86
C THR A 279 5.73 9.64 -0.80
N PRO A 280 4.41 9.78 -0.56
CA PRO A 280 3.74 11.08 -0.65
C PRO A 280 3.98 12.02 0.55
N GLY A 281 4.45 11.51 1.69
CA GLY A 281 4.52 12.28 2.93
C GLY A 281 3.14 12.50 3.54
N LYS A 282 2.35 11.45 3.69
CA LYS A 282 1.01 11.50 4.31
C LYS A 282 1.04 10.92 5.73
N LEU A 283 1.57 11.69 6.65
CA LEU A 283 1.71 11.31 8.07
C LEU A 283 0.58 11.83 8.96
N GLY A 284 -0.31 12.65 8.41
CA GLY A 284 -1.46 13.20 9.10
C GLY A 284 -2.52 12.16 9.44
N THR A 285 -3.67 12.66 9.86
CA THR A 285 -4.84 11.84 10.18
C THR A 285 -6.07 12.31 9.42
N TYR A 286 -7.08 11.47 9.33
CA TYR A 286 -8.39 11.87 8.82
C TYR A 286 -9.34 12.13 9.98
N LEU A 287 -10.07 13.23 9.94
CA LEU A 287 -11.10 13.59 10.92
C LEU A 287 -12.45 13.68 10.22
N GLU A 288 -13.51 13.40 10.96
CA GLU A 288 -14.87 13.61 10.50
C GLU A 288 -15.13 15.09 10.26
N SER A 289 -15.88 15.40 9.19
CA SER A 289 -16.24 16.79 8.86
C SER A 289 -17.16 17.37 9.93
N ALA A 290 -16.80 18.52 10.47
CA ALA A 290 -17.64 19.26 11.44
C ALA A 290 -18.88 19.92 10.79
N THR A 291 -18.98 19.98 9.46
CA THR A 291 -20.04 20.67 8.73
C THR A 291 -21.11 19.72 8.21
N GLY A 292 -21.90 19.13 9.12
CA GLY A 292 -23.24 18.61 8.83
C GLY A 292 -23.38 17.30 8.04
N SER A 293 -22.32 16.76 7.44
CA SER A 293 -22.27 15.41 6.88
C SER A 293 -21.22 14.61 7.63
N SER A 294 -21.68 13.72 8.51
CA SER A 294 -20.81 12.81 9.29
C SER A 294 -20.06 11.79 8.42
N ASP A 295 -20.36 11.78 7.13
CA ASP A 295 -19.90 10.74 6.21
C ASP A 295 -18.65 11.15 5.41
N ILE A 296 -18.07 12.32 5.67
CA ILE A 296 -16.86 12.80 5.01
C ILE A 296 -15.69 12.82 5.96
N LEU A 297 -14.60 12.18 5.58
CA LEU A 297 -13.32 12.23 6.27
C LEU A 297 -12.41 13.26 5.61
N ILE A 298 -11.92 14.24 6.40
CA ILE A 298 -11.03 15.32 5.92
C ILE A 298 -9.61 15.03 6.41
N TYR A 299 -8.66 15.03 5.50
CA TYR A 299 -7.25 14.87 5.85
C TYR A 299 -6.70 16.09 6.58
N GLN A 300 -6.13 15.84 7.76
CA GLN A 300 -5.43 16.83 8.58
C GLN A 300 -3.92 16.58 8.51
N PRO A 301 -3.17 17.40 7.76
CA PRO A 301 -1.73 17.23 7.61
C PRO A 301 -0.98 17.39 8.94
N ALA A 302 0.07 16.61 9.14
CA ALA A 302 0.98 16.70 10.30
C ALA A 302 2.08 17.75 10.11
N ARG A 303 1.75 18.93 9.58
CA ARG A 303 2.73 19.97 9.16
C ARG A 303 3.67 20.45 10.25
N ASN A 304 3.21 20.45 11.51
CA ASN A 304 3.97 20.94 12.67
C ASN A 304 4.68 19.81 13.42
N VAL A 305 4.68 18.59 12.86
CA VAL A 305 5.38 17.45 13.45
C VAL A 305 6.70 17.28 12.73
N LEU A 306 7.78 17.27 13.50
CA LEU A 306 9.13 17.05 13.00
C LEU A 306 9.60 15.65 13.42
N ILE A 307 10.13 14.92 12.46
CA ILE A 307 10.79 13.63 12.66
C ILE A 307 12.30 13.86 12.46
N ASP A 308 13.10 13.66 13.52
CA ASP A 308 14.52 13.99 13.53
C ASP A 308 14.81 15.43 13.02
N ASN A 309 14.02 16.39 13.48
CA ASN A 309 14.03 17.80 13.07
C ASN A 309 13.72 18.07 11.59
N LYS A 310 13.10 17.13 10.88
CA LYS A 310 12.67 17.28 9.48
C LYS A 310 11.16 17.12 9.36
N SER A 311 10.52 17.90 8.49
CA SER A 311 9.14 17.68 8.11
C SER A 311 9.10 16.63 6.99
N LEU A 312 8.47 15.50 7.27
CA LEU A 312 8.18 14.47 6.25
C LEU A 312 6.81 14.69 5.61
N GLU A 313 5.91 15.44 6.25
CA GLU A 313 4.59 15.76 5.70
C GLU A 313 4.73 16.53 4.39
N GLY A 314 4.16 15.97 3.31
CA GLY A 314 4.26 16.50 1.95
C GLY A 314 5.62 16.32 1.26
N THR A 315 6.62 15.81 1.99
CA THR A 315 7.97 15.51 1.44
C THR A 315 8.14 14.03 1.18
N GLY A 316 7.71 13.18 2.12
CA GLY A 316 7.84 11.74 2.05
C GLY A 316 9.28 11.22 2.16
N VAL A 317 9.43 9.93 1.93
CA VAL A 317 10.69 9.19 1.92
C VAL A 317 11.14 8.97 0.49
N SER A 318 12.40 9.32 0.19
CA SER A 318 13.01 9.05 -1.12
C SER A 318 13.66 7.68 -1.11
N PRO A 319 13.54 6.88 -2.17
CA PRO A 319 14.31 5.66 -2.29
C PRO A 319 15.80 5.97 -2.55
N ASP A 320 16.70 5.07 -2.15
CA ASP A 320 18.12 5.08 -2.55
C ASP A 320 18.26 4.89 -4.05
N ARG A 321 17.37 4.09 -4.62
CA ARG A 321 17.35 3.80 -6.04
C ARG A 321 15.93 3.92 -6.59
N VAL A 322 15.71 4.94 -7.43
CA VAL A 322 14.46 5.08 -8.19
C VAL A 322 14.38 3.98 -9.26
N VAL A 323 13.27 3.26 -9.27
CA VAL A 323 12.97 2.23 -10.26
C VAL A 323 11.54 2.43 -10.74
N GLU A 324 11.39 2.84 -11.98
CA GLU A 324 10.07 3.05 -12.58
C GLU A 324 9.30 1.73 -12.69
N TYR A 325 8.00 1.79 -12.39
CA TYR A 325 7.07 0.69 -12.60
C TYR A 325 5.84 1.17 -13.36
N PRO A 326 5.89 1.21 -14.71
CA PRO A 326 4.77 1.66 -15.52
C PRO A 326 3.55 0.75 -15.33
N PHE A 327 2.35 1.27 -15.63
CA PHE A 327 1.12 0.50 -15.57
C PHE A 327 0.96 -0.46 -16.75
N GLU A 328 1.58 -0.14 -17.89
CA GLU A 328 1.60 -1.03 -19.04
C GLU A 328 2.33 -2.33 -18.67
N GLN A 329 1.64 -3.43 -18.81
CA GLN A 329 2.23 -4.72 -18.48
C GLN A 329 3.30 -5.10 -19.51
N THR A 330 4.49 -5.36 -18.99
CA THR A 330 5.63 -5.84 -19.78
C THR A 330 5.85 -7.33 -19.55
N SER A 331 6.48 -8.01 -20.50
CA SER A 331 6.88 -9.42 -20.37
C SER A 331 7.92 -9.67 -19.27
N ARG A 332 8.47 -8.60 -18.66
CA ARG A 332 9.54 -8.66 -17.67
C ARG A 332 9.02 -8.72 -16.22
N GLY A 333 7.69 -8.73 -16.02
CA GLY A 333 7.08 -8.74 -14.69
C GLY A 333 7.29 -7.45 -13.91
N ASP A 334 7.53 -7.54 -12.61
CA ASP A 334 7.71 -6.41 -11.69
C ASP A 334 9.18 -5.93 -11.68
N PRO A 335 9.51 -4.77 -12.29
CA PRO A 335 10.87 -4.27 -12.36
C PRO A 335 11.42 -3.85 -10.98
N GLN A 336 10.58 -3.38 -10.08
CA GLN A 336 10.99 -2.97 -8.73
C GLN A 336 11.35 -4.20 -7.88
N TYR A 337 10.52 -5.26 -7.93
CA TYR A 337 10.84 -6.53 -7.29
C TYR A 337 12.14 -7.13 -7.84
N ASN A 338 12.31 -7.15 -9.16
CA ASN A 338 13.54 -7.66 -9.79
C ASN A 338 14.77 -6.85 -9.36
N ALA A 339 14.65 -5.53 -9.24
CA ALA A 339 15.73 -4.67 -8.76
C ALA A 339 16.07 -4.93 -7.29
N ALA A 340 15.07 -5.17 -6.43
CA ALA A 340 15.26 -5.53 -5.03
C ALA A 340 15.97 -6.88 -4.88
N MET A 341 15.52 -7.90 -5.62
CA MET A 341 16.18 -9.21 -5.65
C MET A 341 17.64 -9.10 -6.09
N ASN A 342 17.90 -8.38 -7.18
CA ASN A 342 19.27 -8.19 -7.68
C ASN A 342 20.15 -7.42 -6.69
N ALA A 343 19.60 -6.42 -5.99
CA ALA A 343 20.32 -5.66 -4.97
C ALA A 343 20.72 -6.56 -3.79
N LEU A 344 19.80 -7.38 -3.30
CA LEU A 344 20.10 -8.36 -2.24
C LEU A 344 21.15 -9.37 -2.67
N MET A 345 21.00 -9.97 -3.85
CA MET A 345 21.95 -10.96 -4.37
C MET A 345 23.36 -10.41 -4.54
N GLY A 346 23.51 -9.10 -4.67
CA GLY A 346 24.83 -8.44 -4.71
C GLY A 346 25.48 -8.24 -3.34
N ILE A 347 24.76 -8.47 -2.24
CA ILE A 347 25.20 -8.20 -0.87
C ILE A 347 25.35 -9.51 -0.06
N ILE A 348 24.50 -10.53 -0.31
CA ILE A 348 24.44 -11.79 0.46
C ILE A 348 25.40 -12.90 -0.07
#